data_f1665f12362825d7d8c5049030a66944
#
_entry.id   f1665f12362825d7d8c5049030a66944
#
_cell.length_a   1.000
_cell.length_b   1.000
_cell.length_c   1.000
_cell.angle_alpha   90.00
_cell.angle_beta   90.00
_cell.angle_gamma   90.00
#
_symmetry.space_group_name_H-M   'P 1'
#
loop_
_entity.id
_entity.type
_entity.pdbx_description
1 polymer ?
#
loop_
_entity_poly.entity_id
_entity_poly.type
_entity_poly.pdbx_seq_one_letter_code
_entity_poly.pdbx_strand_id
1 'polypeptide(L)'
;MRNIDVTPRPLAELASHLSDAATKRLDAVVDAGRRLGQGRTIFNITPSAAADSGVAEAVETITALALDAGIDTRWYQLDMPAPFRVLSERLDNWLHGYDGDGGVLRDKERDLYEHVLSSNAENLVDEISNGDIVVLHEAATAGLAQAFSEAGAWVVWRCHGGTEDLNEHSQLAWSFLEPYLDWANRMVFTRDVYRPPFAPPDSCDVIAPSIVPDSPKNRVLDLDESLSIVRLAGIFDGVAPFDAVPFIREDGRPGVIEKLDGVMLAGGPVPQGARVVTQVSRWSALKGNVQLIEAFAADRELLADDVH
;
A
#
# COMPACT_ATOMS: atom_id res chain seq x y z
N MET A 1 -4.08 6.34 17.97
CA MET A 1 -3.25 5.54 17.01
C MET A 1 -2.65 4.32 17.67
N ARG A 2 -2.28 3.31 16.91
CA ARG A 2 -1.63 2.09 17.40
C ARG A 2 -0.22 1.97 16.82
N ASN A 3 0.79 1.79 17.66
CA ASN A 3 2.15 1.45 17.23
C ASN A 3 2.15 0.03 16.62
N ILE A 4 2.88 -0.15 15.54
CA ILE A 4 3.07 -1.43 14.85
C ILE A 4 4.53 -1.84 15.03
N ASP A 5 4.73 -2.96 15.69
CA ASP A 5 6.07 -3.53 15.88
C ASP A 5 6.58 -4.09 14.54
N VAL A 6 7.76 -3.63 14.14
CA VAL A 6 8.43 -4.08 12.91
C VAL A 6 9.76 -4.72 13.28
N THR A 7 9.99 -5.93 12.79
CA THR A 7 11.27 -6.61 12.95
C THR A 7 12.28 -6.08 11.92
N PRO A 8 13.49 -5.67 12.30
CA PRO A 8 14.53 -5.28 11.36
C PRO A 8 14.82 -6.39 10.35
N ARG A 9 15.00 -6.00 9.09
CA ARG A 9 15.35 -6.91 7.99
C ARG A 9 16.73 -6.58 7.47
N PRO A 10 17.65 -7.59 7.37
CA PRO A 10 19.04 -7.34 6.97
C PRO A 10 19.13 -6.70 5.57
N LEU A 11 19.78 -5.54 5.47
CA LEU A 11 20.08 -4.88 4.19
C LEU A 11 20.90 -5.78 3.25
N ALA A 12 21.69 -6.69 3.79
CA ALA A 12 22.48 -7.65 3.03
C ALA A 12 21.60 -8.59 2.20
N GLU A 13 20.40 -8.94 2.66
CA GLU A 13 19.45 -9.75 1.89
C GLU A 13 19.01 -8.99 0.63
N LEU A 14 18.60 -7.73 0.78
CA LEU A 14 18.27 -6.88 -0.37
C LEU A 14 19.46 -6.72 -1.32
N ALA A 15 20.66 -6.46 -0.77
CA ALA A 15 21.88 -6.30 -1.56
C ALA A 15 22.21 -7.52 -2.42
N SER A 16 21.88 -8.73 -1.95
CA SER A 16 22.14 -9.99 -2.69
C SER A 16 21.38 -10.09 -4.02
N HIS A 17 20.28 -9.34 -4.18
CA HIS A 17 19.46 -9.28 -5.40
C HIS A 17 19.84 -8.12 -6.34
N LEU A 18 20.82 -7.30 -5.94
CA LEU A 18 21.21 -6.09 -6.67
C LEU A 18 22.48 -6.29 -7.48
N SER A 19 22.61 -5.56 -8.58
CA SER A 19 23.89 -5.40 -9.25
C SER A 19 24.86 -4.54 -8.43
N ASP A 20 26.16 -4.62 -8.68
CA ASP A 20 27.19 -3.81 -8.01
C ASP A 20 26.87 -2.31 -8.05
N ALA A 21 26.35 -1.82 -9.18
CA ALA A 21 25.96 -0.42 -9.34
C ALA A 21 24.73 -0.05 -8.48
N ALA A 22 23.77 -0.96 -8.33
CA ALA A 22 22.61 -0.76 -7.50
C ALA A 22 22.95 -0.87 -6.00
N THR A 23 23.86 -1.79 -5.63
CA THR A 23 24.37 -1.89 -4.25
C THR A 23 25.08 -0.60 -3.82
N LYS A 24 25.94 -0.03 -4.67
CA LYS A 24 26.58 1.26 -4.37
C LYS A 24 25.57 2.42 -4.19
N ARG A 25 24.46 2.39 -4.95
CA ARG A 25 23.38 3.36 -4.72
C ARG A 25 22.66 3.12 -3.41
N LEU A 26 22.40 1.86 -3.05
CA LEU A 26 21.81 1.49 -1.76
C LEU A 26 22.69 2.02 -0.61
N ASP A 27 24.01 1.75 -0.66
CA ASP A 27 24.96 2.22 0.36
C ASP A 27 24.90 3.75 0.51
N ALA A 28 24.90 4.49 -0.62
CA ALA A 28 24.81 5.94 -0.61
C ALA A 28 23.47 6.45 -0.02
N VAL A 29 22.36 5.77 -0.29
CA VAL A 29 21.04 6.11 0.26
C VAL A 29 21.00 5.82 1.77
N VAL A 30 21.53 4.68 2.20
CA VAL A 30 21.64 4.31 3.62
C VAL A 30 22.47 5.34 4.38
N ASP A 31 23.63 5.74 3.84
CA ASP A 31 24.48 6.76 4.46
C ASP A 31 23.79 8.13 4.52
N ALA A 32 23.04 8.50 3.49
CA ALA A 32 22.25 9.73 3.50
C ALA A 32 21.14 9.66 4.54
N GLY A 33 20.44 8.52 4.62
CA GLY A 33 19.39 8.27 5.60
C GLY A 33 19.91 8.35 7.05
N ARG A 34 21.07 7.74 7.32
CA ARG A 34 21.73 7.83 8.64
C ARG A 34 22.07 9.27 9.02
N ARG A 35 22.57 10.06 8.07
CA ARG A 35 22.86 11.49 8.33
C ARG A 35 21.60 12.29 8.59
N LEU A 36 20.54 12.05 7.80
CA LEU A 36 19.26 12.73 7.97
C LEU A 36 18.58 12.36 9.28
N GLY A 37 18.61 11.06 9.65
CA GLY A 37 17.99 10.52 10.85
C GLY A 37 18.79 10.76 12.14
N GLN A 38 20.00 11.35 12.08
CA GLN A 38 20.81 11.57 13.26
C GLN A 38 20.12 12.50 14.27
N GLY A 39 19.76 11.96 15.43
CA GLY A 39 19.04 12.69 16.49
C GLY A 39 17.58 13.01 16.15
N ARG A 40 17.00 12.27 15.23
CA ARG A 40 15.61 12.40 14.79
C ARG A 40 14.96 11.03 14.72
N THR A 41 13.65 10.98 14.96
CA THR A 41 12.82 9.82 14.68
C THR A 41 12.02 10.04 13.42
N ILE A 42 11.86 8.99 12.60
CA ILE A 42 10.97 9.00 11.42
C ILE A 42 9.70 8.26 11.79
N PHE A 43 8.57 8.94 11.74
CA PHE A 43 7.25 8.37 12.02
C PHE A 43 6.51 8.13 10.71
N ASN A 44 6.19 6.87 10.41
CA ASN A 44 5.30 6.53 9.31
C ASN A 44 3.89 6.33 9.85
N ILE A 45 2.89 6.99 9.28
CA ILE A 45 1.50 6.89 9.70
C ILE A 45 0.64 6.45 8.53
N THR A 46 -0.02 5.29 8.68
CA THR A 46 -0.87 4.69 7.64
C THR A 46 -2.31 4.51 8.11
N PRO A 47 -3.29 4.53 7.21
CA PRO A 47 -4.68 4.20 7.54
C PRO A 47 -4.83 2.76 8.04
N SER A 48 -4.07 1.83 7.45
CA SER A 48 -4.15 0.40 7.75
C SER A 48 -2.75 -0.22 7.82
N ALA A 49 -2.60 -1.21 8.68
CA ALA A 49 -1.45 -2.13 8.73
C ALA A 49 -1.87 -3.55 8.33
N ALA A 50 -2.97 -3.70 7.58
CA ALA A 50 -3.44 -5.00 7.14
C ALA A 50 -2.55 -5.58 6.04
N ALA A 51 -2.29 -6.86 6.10
CA ALA A 51 -1.39 -7.57 5.17
C ALA A 51 -1.87 -7.58 3.70
N ASP A 52 -3.14 -7.22 3.43
CA ASP A 52 -3.70 -7.06 2.09
C ASP A 52 -3.57 -5.63 1.52
N SER A 53 -2.93 -4.72 2.29
CA SER A 53 -2.67 -3.35 1.87
C SER A 53 -1.26 -3.21 1.28
N GLY A 54 -1.17 -2.86 0.00
CA GLY A 54 0.13 -2.60 -0.64
C GLY A 54 0.90 -1.42 -0.03
N VAL A 55 0.21 -0.46 0.57
CA VAL A 55 0.84 0.66 1.29
C VAL A 55 1.44 0.15 2.60
N ALA A 56 0.71 -0.66 3.36
CA ALA A 56 1.19 -1.26 4.61
C ALA A 56 2.44 -2.11 4.35
N GLU A 57 2.43 -2.97 3.33
CA GLU A 57 3.58 -3.78 2.91
C GLU A 57 4.81 -2.92 2.57
N ALA A 58 4.62 -1.85 1.81
CA ALA A 58 5.71 -0.95 1.46
C ALA A 58 6.29 -0.24 2.69
N VAL A 59 5.43 0.21 3.61
CA VAL A 59 5.85 0.89 4.84
C VAL A 59 6.54 -0.08 5.79
N GLU A 60 6.03 -1.30 5.96
CA GLU A 60 6.67 -2.35 6.75
C GLU A 60 8.09 -2.63 6.23
N THR A 61 8.22 -2.86 4.91
CA THR A 61 9.51 -3.12 4.28
C THR A 61 10.50 -1.98 4.48
N ILE A 62 10.10 -0.74 4.21
CA ILE A 62 10.97 0.43 4.36
C ILE A 62 11.37 0.61 5.83
N THR A 63 10.43 0.44 6.75
CA THR A 63 10.68 0.54 8.19
C THR A 63 11.66 -0.54 8.65
N ALA A 64 11.46 -1.80 8.23
CA ALA A 64 12.35 -2.92 8.57
C ALA A 64 13.80 -2.70 8.08
N LEU A 65 13.98 -2.22 6.85
CA LEU A 65 15.30 -1.91 6.28
C LEU A 65 15.94 -0.68 6.94
N ALA A 66 15.15 0.34 7.28
CA ALA A 66 15.64 1.53 7.98
C ALA A 66 16.12 1.21 9.40
N LEU A 67 15.42 0.34 10.11
CA LEU A 67 15.83 -0.14 11.43
C LEU A 67 17.17 -0.90 11.37
N ASP A 68 17.37 -1.79 10.39
CA ASP A 68 18.65 -2.48 10.17
C ASP A 68 19.77 -1.50 9.78
N ALA A 69 19.41 -0.44 9.06
CA ALA A 69 20.33 0.68 8.75
C ALA A 69 20.71 1.49 10.00
N GLY A 70 20.10 1.27 11.16
CA GLY A 70 20.33 2.06 12.37
C GLY A 70 19.66 3.43 12.34
N ILE A 71 18.59 3.58 11.57
CA ILE A 71 17.74 4.79 11.49
C ILE A 71 16.56 4.58 12.43
N ASP A 72 16.38 5.48 13.42
CA ASP A 72 15.23 5.43 14.32
C ASP A 72 13.96 5.73 13.51
N THR A 73 13.14 4.70 13.33
CA THR A 73 11.89 4.78 12.57
C THR A 73 10.80 3.98 13.27
N ARG A 74 9.59 4.52 13.25
CA ARG A 74 8.41 3.93 13.89
C ARG A 74 7.25 3.93 12.92
N TRP A 75 6.35 2.95 13.09
CA TRP A 75 5.15 2.84 12.28
C TRP A 75 3.89 2.85 13.14
N TYR A 76 2.97 3.74 12.79
CA TYR A 76 1.68 3.89 13.47
C TYR A 76 0.53 3.70 12.50
N GLN A 77 -0.50 3.01 12.97
CA GLN A 77 -1.77 2.88 12.28
C GLN A 77 -2.80 3.81 12.89
N LEU A 78 -3.62 4.46 12.04
CA LEU A 78 -4.77 5.23 12.49
C LEU A 78 -5.79 4.36 13.22
N ASP A 79 -6.39 4.93 14.24
CA ASP A 79 -7.62 4.42 14.82
C ASP A 79 -8.81 4.99 14.01
N MET A 80 -9.49 4.10 13.27
CA MET A 80 -10.50 4.49 12.30
C MET A 80 -11.87 3.88 12.66
N PRO A 81 -12.77 4.67 13.30
CA PRO A 81 -14.17 4.24 13.51
C PRO A 81 -14.88 3.99 12.16
N ALA A 82 -15.93 3.15 12.19
CA ALA A 82 -16.62 2.74 10.98
C ALA A 82 -17.08 3.91 10.07
N PRO A 83 -17.65 5.02 10.58
CA PRO A 83 -18.00 6.15 9.73
C PRO A 83 -16.79 6.81 9.04
N PHE A 84 -15.65 6.87 9.73
CA PHE A 84 -14.42 7.43 9.16
C PHE A 84 -13.82 6.50 8.09
N ARG A 85 -13.91 5.18 8.25
CA ARG A 85 -13.49 4.24 7.18
C ARG A 85 -14.28 4.46 5.89
N VAL A 86 -15.59 4.64 5.98
CA VAL A 86 -16.44 4.95 4.81
C VAL A 86 -16.02 6.26 4.15
N LEU A 87 -15.72 7.29 4.94
CA LEU A 87 -15.22 8.56 4.43
C LEU A 87 -13.84 8.42 3.77
N SER A 88 -12.93 7.68 4.39
CA SER A 88 -11.61 7.39 3.84
C SER A 88 -11.68 6.65 2.50
N GLU A 89 -12.53 5.61 2.41
CA GLU A 89 -12.76 4.88 1.17
C GLU A 89 -13.37 5.77 0.08
N ARG A 90 -14.28 6.70 0.44
CA ARG A 90 -14.85 7.68 -0.49
C ARG A 90 -13.77 8.62 -1.03
N LEU A 91 -12.93 9.18 -0.16
CA LEU A 91 -11.81 10.03 -0.56
C LEU A 91 -10.85 9.29 -1.50
N ASP A 92 -10.51 8.04 -1.19
CA ASP A 92 -9.66 7.21 -2.05
C ASP A 92 -10.31 6.95 -3.42
N ASN A 93 -11.59 6.55 -3.46
CA ASN A 93 -12.32 6.36 -4.72
C ASN A 93 -12.36 7.66 -5.54
N TRP A 94 -12.64 8.78 -4.91
CA TRP A 94 -12.73 10.08 -5.59
C TRP A 94 -11.39 10.56 -6.13
N LEU A 95 -10.29 10.36 -5.41
CA LEU A 95 -8.93 10.63 -5.93
C LEU A 95 -8.61 9.80 -7.18
N HIS A 96 -9.17 8.60 -7.28
CA HIS A 96 -9.07 7.76 -8.47
C HIS A 96 -10.14 8.06 -9.54
N GLY A 97 -10.98 9.07 -9.33
CA GLY A 97 -12.00 9.50 -10.29
C GLY A 97 -13.30 8.69 -10.27
N TYR A 98 -13.53 7.86 -9.26
CA TYR A 98 -14.75 7.06 -9.10
C TYR A 98 -15.69 7.66 -8.06
N ASP A 99 -17.01 7.55 -8.29
CA ASP A 99 -18.05 8.01 -7.37
C ASP A 99 -18.01 7.27 -6.01
N GLY A 100 -17.69 5.99 -6.03
CA GLY A 100 -17.63 5.19 -4.81
C GLY A 100 -19.00 4.84 -4.25
N ASP A 101 -19.31 5.34 -3.04
CA ASP A 101 -20.54 5.04 -2.30
C ASP A 101 -21.70 6.02 -2.56
N GLY A 102 -21.56 6.94 -3.53
CA GLY A 102 -22.54 7.99 -3.84
C GLY A 102 -22.67 9.04 -2.75
N GLY A 103 -21.76 9.09 -1.79
CA GLY A 103 -21.76 10.09 -0.72
C GLY A 103 -21.27 11.47 -1.17
N VAL A 104 -21.07 12.37 -0.22
CA VAL A 104 -20.62 13.75 -0.46
C VAL A 104 -19.44 14.08 0.45
N LEU A 105 -18.73 15.18 0.12
CA LEU A 105 -17.70 15.80 0.96
C LEU A 105 -18.14 17.22 1.30
N ARG A 106 -18.84 17.39 2.43
CA ARG A 106 -19.36 18.66 2.94
C ARG A 106 -18.92 18.88 4.38
N ASP A 107 -19.46 19.88 5.03
CA ASP A 107 -19.10 20.28 6.41
C ASP A 107 -19.16 19.11 7.40
N LYS A 108 -20.21 18.28 7.32
CA LYS A 108 -20.37 17.12 8.20
C LYS A 108 -19.26 16.07 8.04
N GLU A 109 -18.86 15.82 6.80
CA GLU A 109 -17.76 14.91 6.47
C GLU A 109 -16.42 15.52 6.90
N ARG A 110 -16.28 16.84 6.77
CA ARG A 110 -15.12 17.58 7.25
C ARG A 110 -15.01 17.54 8.78
N ASP A 111 -16.09 17.81 9.49
CA ASP A 111 -16.16 17.72 10.96
C ASP A 111 -15.78 16.32 11.46
N LEU A 112 -16.29 15.27 10.79
CA LEU A 112 -15.92 13.89 11.12
C LEU A 112 -14.44 13.63 10.89
N TYR A 113 -13.90 14.09 9.75
CA TYR A 113 -12.51 13.93 9.36
C TYR A 113 -11.58 14.57 10.38
N GLU A 114 -11.83 15.83 10.72
CA GLU A 114 -11.05 16.61 11.66
C GLU A 114 -11.15 16.06 13.09
N HIS A 115 -12.35 15.69 13.54
CA HIS A 115 -12.55 15.14 14.88
C HIS A 115 -11.78 13.83 15.09
N VAL A 116 -11.86 12.89 14.14
CA VAL A 116 -11.17 11.61 14.24
C VAL A 116 -9.65 11.80 14.20
N LEU A 117 -9.16 12.67 13.33
CA LEU A 117 -7.72 12.91 13.20
C LEU A 117 -7.16 13.68 14.38
N SER A 118 -7.89 14.65 14.95
CA SER A 118 -7.50 15.32 16.19
C SER A 118 -7.32 14.30 17.32
N SER A 119 -8.30 13.41 17.53
CA SER A 119 -8.19 12.35 18.57
C SER A 119 -7.02 11.38 18.31
N ASN A 120 -6.65 11.13 17.06
CA ASN A 120 -5.47 10.36 16.73
C ASN A 120 -4.19 11.14 17.00
N ALA A 121 -4.13 12.44 16.69
CA ALA A 121 -2.97 13.29 16.92
C ALA A 121 -2.61 13.39 18.41
N GLU A 122 -3.61 13.59 19.29
CA GLU A 122 -3.43 13.69 20.74
C GLU A 122 -2.60 12.55 21.35
N ASN A 123 -2.71 11.34 20.78
CA ASN A 123 -1.97 10.18 21.26
C ASN A 123 -0.50 10.13 20.85
N LEU A 124 -0.07 10.95 19.89
CA LEU A 124 1.27 10.88 19.33
C LEU A 124 2.02 12.21 19.38
N VAL A 125 1.32 13.34 19.43
CA VAL A 125 1.94 14.67 19.38
C VAL A 125 2.99 14.90 20.46
N ASP A 126 2.80 14.33 21.65
CA ASP A 126 3.73 14.43 22.77
C ASP A 126 5.00 13.59 22.59
N GLU A 127 5.01 12.63 21.66
CA GLU A 127 6.21 11.85 21.30
C GLU A 127 7.05 12.55 20.22
N ILE A 128 6.50 13.54 19.53
CA ILE A 128 7.17 14.26 18.45
C ILE A 128 8.13 15.30 19.03
N SER A 129 9.38 15.23 18.61
CA SER A 129 10.40 16.22 18.93
C SER A 129 10.62 17.17 17.75
N ASN A 130 11.07 18.40 18.06
CA ASN A 130 11.40 19.38 17.01
C ASN A 130 12.45 18.84 16.03
N GLY A 131 12.11 18.80 14.77
CA GLY A 131 12.97 18.31 13.69
C GLY A 131 12.79 16.82 13.37
N ASP A 132 11.93 16.09 14.07
CA ASP A 132 11.51 14.75 13.67
C ASP A 132 10.82 14.78 12.29
N ILE A 133 10.74 13.64 11.64
CA ILE A 133 10.11 13.52 10.33
C ILE A 133 8.84 12.69 10.46
N VAL A 134 7.72 13.23 10.01
CA VAL A 134 6.44 12.51 9.96
C VAL A 134 6.04 12.30 8.51
N VAL A 135 5.88 11.04 8.12
CA VAL A 135 5.39 10.64 6.78
C VAL A 135 3.95 10.18 6.92
N LEU A 136 3.05 10.96 6.36
CA LEU A 136 1.61 10.72 6.33
C LEU A 136 1.24 10.03 5.02
N HIS A 137 0.72 8.81 5.09
CA HIS A 137 0.37 8.04 3.90
C HIS A 137 -1.13 8.10 3.62
N GLU A 138 -1.50 8.36 2.36
CA GLU A 138 -2.86 8.41 1.85
C GLU A 138 -3.71 9.60 2.33
N ALA A 139 -4.84 9.81 1.65
CA ALA A 139 -5.78 10.88 1.96
C ALA A 139 -6.31 10.85 3.40
N ALA A 140 -6.46 9.66 3.97
CA ALA A 140 -6.99 9.49 5.31
C ALA A 140 -6.12 10.12 6.42
N THR A 141 -4.83 10.38 6.14
CA THR A 141 -3.89 10.93 7.14
C THR A 141 -3.60 12.41 6.96
N ALA A 142 -4.00 13.03 5.84
CA ALA A 142 -3.59 14.39 5.48
C ALA A 142 -3.95 15.44 6.55
N GLY A 143 -5.11 15.31 7.21
CA GLY A 143 -5.53 16.24 8.26
C GLY A 143 -4.69 16.22 9.54
N LEU A 144 -3.74 15.29 9.68
CA LEU A 144 -2.75 15.28 10.77
C LEU A 144 -1.61 16.27 10.52
N ALA A 145 -1.43 16.76 9.30
CA ALA A 145 -0.27 17.54 8.92
C ALA A 145 -0.11 18.81 9.77
N GLN A 146 -1.20 19.51 10.07
CA GLN A 146 -1.15 20.70 10.91
C GLN A 146 -0.62 20.39 12.30
N ALA A 147 -1.21 19.41 12.99
CA ALA A 147 -0.85 19.10 14.39
C ALA A 147 0.63 18.72 14.52
N PHE A 148 1.16 17.92 13.60
CA PHE A 148 2.58 17.53 13.66
C PHE A 148 3.53 18.64 13.19
N SER A 149 3.11 19.48 12.23
CA SER A 149 3.89 20.68 11.86
C SER A 149 3.99 21.66 13.04
N GLU A 150 2.89 21.89 13.76
CA GLU A 150 2.86 22.74 14.97
C GLU A 150 3.70 22.15 16.11
N ALA A 151 3.81 20.83 16.22
CA ALA A 151 4.71 20.14 17.14
C ALA A 151 6.19 20.23 16.75
N GLY A 152 6.51 20.79 15.57
CA GLY A 152 7.86 21.01 15.07
C GLY A 152 8.41 19.90 14.19
N ALA A 153 7.60 18.96 13.75
CA ALA A 153 8.01 17.95 12.80
C ALA A 153 8.15 18.52 11.38
N TRP A 154 9.01 17.87 10.60
CA TRP A 154 9.04 17.99 9.14
C TRP A 154 8.02 17.02 8.55
N VAL A 155 6.93 17.54 8.01
CA VAL A 155 5.81 16.73 7.52
C VAL A 155 5.96 16.43 6.05
N VAL A 156 5.92 15.15 5.69
CA VAL A 156 5.86 14.64 4.32
C VAL A 156 4.51 13.95 4.13
N TRP A 157 3.74 14.37 3.15
CA TRP A 157 2.52 13.64 2.78
C TRP A 157 2.76 12.81 1.53
N ARG A 158 2.38 11.53 1.54
CA ARG A 158 2.60 10.60 0.44
C ARG A 158 1.29 10.06 -0.13
N CYS A 159 1.05 10.37 -1.41
CA CYS A 159 -0.07 9.87 -2.20
C CYS A 159 0.36 8.66 -3.03
N HIS A 160 -0.22 7.51 -2.77
CA HIS A 160 0.15 6.27 -3.47
C HIS A 160 -0.69 6.03 -4.72
N GLY A 161 -1.90 6.58 -4.80
CA GLY A 161 -2.83 6.41 -5.90
C GLY A 161 -3.39 7.72 -6.43
N GLY A 162 -4.12 7.65 -7.54
CA GLY A 162 -4.76 8.81 -8.17
C GLY A 162 -5.21 8.49 -9.59
N THR A 163 -5.73 9.49 -10.27
CA THR A 163 -6.12 9.40 -11.69
C THR A 163 -5.23 10.27 -12.57
N GLU A 164 -5.04 9.86 -13.81
CA GLU A 164 -4.33 10.67 -14.83
C GLU A 164 -5.25 11.79 -15.36
N ASP A 165 -6.54 11.50 -15.50
CA ASP A 165 -7.54 12.43 -15.99
C ASP A 165 -8.41 12.93 -14.84
N LEU A 166 -8.23 14.21 -14.49
CA LEU A 166 -9.03 14.85 -13.45
C LEU A 166 -10.48 14.99 -13.90
N ASN A 167 -11.40 14.47 -13.10
CA ASN A 167 -12.83 14.64 -13.25
C ASN A 167 -13.46 15.36 -12.04
N GLU A 168 -14.78 15.47 -12.01
CA GLU A 168 -15.48 16.16 -10.94
C GLU A 168 -15.17 15.56 -9.55
N HIS A 169 -15.14 14.22 -9.43
CA HIS A 169 -14.86 13.56 -8.16
C HIS A 169 -13.44 13.84 -7.67
N SER A 170 -12.44 13.67 -8.55
CA SER A 170 -11.04 13.92 -8.16
C SER A 170 -10.79 15.40 -7.84
N GLN A 171 -11.43 16.34 -8.54
CA GLN A 171 -11.34 17.76 -8.21
C GLN A 171 -11.94 18.08 -6.83
N LEU A 172 -13.10 17.50 -6.51
CA LEU A 172 -13.74 17.68 -5.20
C LEU A 172 -12.91 17.05 -4.07
N ALA A 173 -12.31 15.86 -4.29
CA ALA A 173 -11.40 15.25 -3.32
C ALA A 173 -10.17 16.14 -3.07
N TRP A 174 -9.55 16.65 -4.11
CA TRP A 174 -8.40 17.57 -3.98
C TRP A 174 -8.79 18.85 -3.26
N SER A 175 -9.94 19.47 -3.58
CA SER A 175 -10.44 20.66 -2.87
C SER A 175 -10.75 20.40 -1.39
N PHE A 176 -11.12 19.16 -1.05
CA PHE A 176 -11.29 18.76 0.35
C PHE A 176 -9.97 18.65 1.08
N LEU A 177 -8.92 18.14 0.43
CA LEU A 177 -7.60 17.84 1.03
C LEU A 177 -6.66 19.06 1.05
N GLU A 178 -6.80 19.98 0.09
CA GLU A 178 -5.90 21.14 -0.09
C GLU A 178 -5.59 21.89 1.20
N PRO A 179 -6.60 22.29 2.05
CA PRO A 179 -6.33 23.04 3.28
C PRO A 179 -5.43 22.31 4.29
N TYR A 180 -5.42 20.97 4.26
CA TYR A 180 -4.57 20.17 5.15
C TYR A 180 -3.17 19.99 4.57
N LEU A 181 -3.06 19.89 3.25
CA LEU A 181 -1.80 19.68 2.55
C LEU A 181 -0.92 20.92 2.53
N ASP A 182 -1.48 22.11 2.75
CA ASP A 182 -0.72 23.35 2.96
C ASP A 182 0.24 23.29 4.15
N TRP A 183 0.00 22.39 5.11
CA TRP A 183 0.86 22.14 6.27
C TRP A 183 1.98 21.12 6.00
N ALA A 184 1.98 20.46 4.85
CA ALA A 184 3.04 19.51 4.47
C ALA A 184 4.23 20.25 3.87
N ASN A 185 5.42 19.97 4.40
CA ASN A 185 6.67 20.52 3.86
C ASN A 185 7.02 19.93 2.49
N ARG A 186 6.62 18.67 2.25
CA ARG A 186 6.81 17.97 0.98
C ARG A 186 5.61 17.08 0.69
N MET A 187 5.28 16.95 -0.59
CA MET A 187 4.33 15.98 -1.10
C MET A 187 5.04 14.98 -2.00
N VAL A 188 4.76 13.69 -1.83
CA VAL A 188 5.35 12.62 -2.62
C VAL A 188 4.26 11.86 -3.36
N PHE A 189 4.39 11.76 -4.67
CA PHE A 189 3.44 11.07 -5.54
C PHE A 189 4.09 9.82 -6.14
N THR A 190 3.29 8.80 -6.42
CA THR A 190 3.75 7.60 -7.14
C THR A 190 4.04 7.89 -8.61
N ARG A 191 3.29 8.83 -9.21
CA ARG A 191 3.45 9.31 -10.58
C ARG A 191 3.21 10.81 -10.63
N ASP A 192 3.94 11.52 -11.50
CA ASP A 192 3.79 12.98 -11.65
C ASP A 192 2.38 13.39 -12.08
N VAL A 193 1.73 12.56 -12.90
CA VAL A 193 0.34 12.80 -13.38
C VAL A 193 -0.71 12.79 -12.26
N TYR A 194 -0.39 12.28 -11.07
CA TYR A 194 -1.29 12.31 -9.93
C TYR A 194 -1.23 13.61 -9.13
N ARG A 195 -0.27 14.48 -9.43
CA ARG A 195 -0.07 15.76 -8.74
C ARG A 195 -1.21 16.73 -9.09
N PRO A 196 -1.93 17.26 -8.07
CA PRO A 196 -2.98 18.22 -8.32
C PRO A 196 -2.43 19.57 -8.78
N PRO A 197 -3.23 20.38 -9.51
CA PRO A 197 -2.78 21.66 -10.06
C PRO A 197 -2.31 22.68 -9.01
N PHE A 198 -2.82 22.60 -7.77
CA PHE A 198 -2.43 23.53 -6.70
C PHE A 198 -1.07 23.18 -6.08
N ALA A 199 -0.59 21.93 -6.20
CA ALA A 199 0.66 21.50 -5.58
C ALA A 199 1.87 22.06 -6.35
N PRO A 200 2.72 22.92 -5.72
CA PRO A 200 3.85 23.51 -6.39
C PRO A 200 4.89 22.43 -6.77
N PRO A 201 5.43 22.45 -7.99
CA PRO A 201 6.43 21.47 -8.42
C PRO A 201 7.64 21.36 -7.49
N ASP A 202 8.09 22.49 -6.96
CA ASP A 202 9.29 22.56 -6.09
C ASP A 202 9.07 21.93 -4.69
N SER A 203 7.81 21.71 -4.29
CA SER A 203 7.44 21.02 -3.04
C SER A 203 7.02 19.56 -3.25
N CYS A 204 7.10 19.05 -4.49
CA CYS A 204 6.67 17.72 -4.86
C CYS A 204 7.84 16.85 -5.32
N ASP A 205 7.75 15.55 -4.99
CA ASP A 205 8.66 14.52 -5.47
C ASP A 205 7.86 13.36 -6.07
N VAL A 206 8.49 12.60 -6.97
CA VAL A 206 7.91 11.39 -7.55
C VAL A 206 8.75 10.19 -7.12
N ILE A 207 8.11 9.25 -6.39
CA ILE A 207 8.73 8.00 -5.98
C ILE A 207 7.84 6.86 -6.44
N ALA A 208 8.28 6.16 -7.49
CA ALA A 208 7.58 5.00 -8.03
C ALA A 208 7.47 3.87 -6.99
N PRO A 209 6.45 2.98 -7.10
CA PRO A 209 6.33 1.81 -6.24
C PRO A 209 7.50 0.85 -6.49
N SER A 210 7.84 0.09 -5.45
CA SER A 210 8.86 -0.95 -5.49
C SER A 210 8.28 -2.29 -5.05
N ILE A 211 8.98 -3.37 -5.39
CA ILE A 211 8.67 -4.73 -4.94
C ILE A 211 9.87 -5.29 -4.16
N VAL A 212 9.59 -6.26 -3.31
CA VAL A 212 10.61 -7.08 -2.64
C VAL A 212 10.73 -8.39 -3.42
N PRO A 213 11.84 -8.63 -4.14
CA PRO A 213 11.95 -9.75 -5.10
C PRO A 213 11.81 -11.14 -4.47
N ASP A 214 12.25 -11.30 -3.22
CA ASP A 214 12.29 -12.55 -2.46
C ASP A 214 11.14 -12.69 -1.45
N SER A 215 10.17 -11.76 -1.48
CA SER A 215 8.94 -11.94 -0.68
C SER A 215 8.17 -13.18 -1.14
N PRO A 216 7.37 -13.81 -0.28
CA PRO A 216 6.61 -15.02 -0.63
C PRO A 216 5.80 -14.92 -1.92
N LYS A 217 5.33 -13.71 -2.26
CA LYS A 217 4.52 -13.45 -3.46
C LYS A 217 5.33 -13.10 -4.72
N ASN A 218 6.61 -12.73 -4.58
CA ASN A 218 7.44 -12.30 -5.71
C ASN A 218 8.60 -13.25 -6.02
N ARG A 219 8.95 -14.16 -5.08
CA ARG A 219 10.01 -15.14 -5.31
C ARG A 219 9.70 -16.06 -6.47
N VAL A 220 10.73 -16.51 -7.14
CA VAL A 220 10.60 -17.52 -8.18
C VAL A 220 10.20 -18.86 -7.54
N LEU A 221 9.16 -19.49 -8.06
CA LEU A 221 8.70 -20.82 -7.70
C LEU A 221 9.13 -21.81 -8.80
N ASP A 222 9.53 -23.01 -8.41
CA ASP A 222 9.65 -24.09 -9.40
C ASP A 222 8.27 -24.61 -9.84
N LEU A 223 8.27 -25.48 -10.86
CA LEU A 223 7.02 -25.98 -11.42
C LEU A 223 6.24 -26.85 -10.41
N ASP A 224 6.93 -27.70 -9.66
CA ASP A 224 6.28 -28.60 -8.70
C ASP A 224 5.73 -27.84 -7.50
N GLU A 225 6.44 -26.82 -6.99
CA GLU A 225 5.89 -25.88 -5.99
C GLU A 225 4.65 -25.17 -6.53
N SER A 226 4.73 -24.61 -7.73
CA SER A 226 3.61 -23.87 -8.35
C SER A 226 2.39 -24.75 -8.53
N LEU A 227 2.56 -25.97 -9.07
CA LEU A 227 1.48 -26.93 -9.24
C LEU A 227 0.91 -27.40 -7.89
N SER A 228 1.76 -27.56 -6.89
CA SER A 228 1.32 -27.94 -5.55
C SER A 228 0.44 -26.84 -4.94
N ILE A 229 0.86 -25.58 -5.01
CA ILE A 229 0.12 -24.43 -4.49
C ILE A 229 -1.29 -24.36 -5.12
N VAL A 230 -1.39 -24.37 -6.44
CA VAL A 230 -2.68 -24.19 -7.11
C VAL A 230 -3.61 -25.40 -6.97
N ARG A 231 -3.06 -26.61 -6.80
CA ARG A 231 -3.85 -27.84 -6.57
C ARG A 231 -4.28 -28.00 -5.12
N LEU A 232 -3.41 -27.67 -4.15
CA LEU A 232 -3.76 -27.64 -2.72
C LEU A 232 -4.83 -26.58 -2.44
N ALA A 233 -4.76 -25.44 -3.12
CA ALA A 233 -5.78 -24.41 -3.07
C ALA A 233 -7.09 -24.81 -3.80
N GLY A 234 -7.12 -25.94 -4.50
CA GLY A 234 -8.29 -26.40 -5.24
C GLY A 234 -8.60 -25.60 -6.50
N ILE A 235 -7.66 -24.76 -6.98
CA ILE A 235 -7.84 -23.95 -8.19
C ILE A 235 -7.69 -24.82 -9.45
N PHE A 236 -6.70 -25.71 -9.49
CA PHE A 236 -6.50 -26.65 -10.60
C PHE A 236 -6.83 -28.09 -10.20
N ASP A 237 -7.34 -28.83 -11.16
CA ASP A 237 -7.59 -30.27 -11.00
C ASP A 237 -6.27 -31.07 -10.97
N GLY A 238 -6.28 -32.22 -10.31
CA GLY A 238 -5.17 -33.17 -10.24
C GLY A 238 -4.56 -33.32 -8.85
N VAL A 239 -3.55 -34.20 -8.79
CA VAL A 239 -2.80 -34.47 -7.54
C VAL A 239 -1.66 -33.49 -7.40
N ALA A 240 -1.54 -32.84 -6.24
CA ALA A 240 -0.40 -31.97 -5.93
C ALA A 240 0.90 -32.80 -5.84
N PRO A 241 2.01 -32.32 -6.44
CA PRO A 241 3.34 -32.94 -6.27
C PRO A 241 3.80 -33.03 -4.81
N PHE A 242 3.46 -32.03 -4.01
CA PHE A 242 3.75 -31.97 -2.57
C PHE A 242 2.44 -31.86 -1.76
N ASP A 243 2.40 -32.53 -0.60
CA ASP A 243 1.26 -32.45 0.32
C ASP A 243 1.18 -31.10 1.05
N ALA A 244 2.29 -30.38 1.10
CA ALA A 244 2.41 -29.05 1.70
C ALA A 244 3.59 -28.27 1.09
N VAL A 245 3.44 -26.94 0.99
CA VAL A 245 4.51 -26.05 0.51
C VAL A 245 4.87 -25.06 1.62
N PRO A 246 6.04 -25.19 2.25
CA PRO A 246 6.48 -24.27 3.29
C PRO A 246 6.96 -22.94 2.68
N PHE A 247 6.79 -21.86 3.42
CA PHE A 247 7.35 -20.56 3.09
C PHE A 247 7.66 -19.76 4.36
N ILE A 248 8.44 -18.70 4.24
CA ILE A 248 8.65 -17.74 5.32
C ILE A 248 7.78 -16.51 5.05
N ARG A 249 6.96 -16.14 6.02
CA ARG A 249 6.14 -14.93 5.98
C ARG A 249 7.03 -13.68 6.02
N GLU A 250 6.48 -12.54 5.64
CA GLU A 250 7.19 -11.24 5.69
C GLU A 250 7.65 -10.87 7.10
N ASP A 251 6.91 -11.30 8.13
CA ASP A 251 7.26 -11.14 9.55
C ASP A 251 8.32 -12.16 10.06
N GLY A 252 8.92 -12.96 9.16
CA GLY A 252 9.91 -13.99 9.47
C GLY A 252 9.35 -15.28 10.06
N ARG A 253 8.04 -15.40 10.26
CA ARG A 253 7.41 -16.61 10.80
C ARG A 253 7.23 -17.67 9.73
N PRO A 254 7.37 -18.96 10.06
CA PRO A 254 7.08 -20.02 9.12
C PRO A 254 5.59 -20.04 8.77
N GLY A 255 5.31 -20.26 7.50
CA GLY A 255 3.98 -20.54 6.96
C GLY A 255 4.01 -21.83 6.16
N VAL A 256 2.85 -22.38 5.91
CA VAL A 256 2.69 -23.54 5.06
C VAL A 256 1.42 -23.40 4.23
N ILE A 257 1.50 -23.78 2.97
CA ILE A 257 0.33 -23.96 2.10
C ILE A 257 0.03 -25.45 2.09
N GLU A 258 -1.11 -25.79 2.60
CA GLU A 258 -1.64 -27.15 2.65
C GLU A 258 -3.06 -27.16 2.07
N LYS A 259 -3.68 -28.31 1.99
CA LYS A 259 -5.01 -28.42 1.41
C LYS A 259 -5.99 -27.50 2.11
N LEU A 260 -6.64 -26.63 1.34
CA LEU A 260 -7.67 -25.72 1.79
C LEU A 260 -9.05 -26.35 1.59
N ASP A 261 -9.77 -26.53 2.70
CA ASP A 261 -11.18 -26.92 2.64
C ASP A 261 -12.06 -25.66 2.49
N GLY A 262 -13.00 -25.70 1.59
CA GLY A 262 -14.04 -24.68 1.46
C GLY A 262 -13.71 -23.48 0.56
N VAL A 263 -12.70 -23.57 -0.29
CA VAL A 263 -12.53 -22.60 -1.39
C VAL A 263 -13.70 -22.76 -2.35
N MET A 264 -14.55 -21.74 -2.46
CA MET A 264 -15.70 -21.77 -3.36
C MET A 264 -15.24 -21.54 -4.80
N LEU A 265 -15.44 -22.55 -5.63
CA LEU A 265 -15.24 -22.46 -7.07
C LEU A 265 -16.59 -22.56 -7.78
N ALA A 266 -16.97 -21.54 -8.51
CA ALA A 266 -18.08 -21.66 -9.44
C ALA A 266 -17.63 -22.55 -10.61
N GLY A 267 -18.20 -23.75 -10.73
CA GLY A 267 -17.88 -24.70 -11.81
C GLY A 267 -16.78 -25.73 -11.51
N GLY A 268 -16.17 -25.70 -10.32
CA GLY A 268 -15.13 -26.67 -9.91
C GLY A 268 -13.71 -26.28 -10.33
N PRO A 269 -12.71 -27.13 -10.05
CA PRO A 269 -11.32 -26.88 -10.40
C PRO A 269 -11.10 -26.75 -11.92
N VAL A 270 -10.16 -25.92 -12.32
CA VAL A 270 -9.78 -25.73 -13.72
C VAL A 270 -9.12 -27.02 -14.25
N PRO A 271 -9.56 -27.56 -15.42
CA PRO A 271 -8.99 -28.76 -16.00
C PRO A 271 -7.50 -28.58 -16.35
N GLN A 272 -6.75 -29.68 -16.27
CA GLN A 272 -5.34 -29.67 -16.67
C GLN A 272 -5.21 -29.33 -18.16
N GLY A 273 -4.34 -28.37 -18.48
CA GLY A 273 -4.07 -27.94 -19.86
C GLY A 273 -5.01 -26.84 -20.37
N ALA A 274 -5.99 -26.41 -19.58
CA ALA A 274 -6.81 -25.26 -19.92
C ALA A 274 -5.96 -23.98 -19.94
N ARG A 275 -6.30 -23.06 -20.86
CA ARG A 275 -5.76 -21.70 -20.85
C ARG A 275 -6.54 -20.88 -19.84
N VAL A 276 -5.84 -20.08 -19.04
CA VAL A 276 -6.43 -19.37 -17.91
C VAL A 276 -6.19 -17.87 -18.05
N VAL A 277 -7.25 -17.08 -17.88
CA VAL A 277 -7.17 -15.66 -17.62
C VAL A 277 -7.42 -15.44 -16.12
N THR A 278 -6.39 -14.98 -15.41
CA THR A 278 -6.44 -14.89 -13.95
C THR A 278 -6.38 -13.44 -13.50
N GLN A 279 -7.28 -13.05 -12.61
CA GLN A 279 -7.19 -11.79 -11.87
C GLN A 279 -7.21 -12.10 -10.37
N VAL A 280 -6.18 -11.62 -9.66
CA VAL A 280 -6.08 -11.73 -8.19
C VAL A 280 -6.19 -10.34 -7.59
N SER A 281 -7.34 -9.99 -7.05
CA SER A 281 -7.59 -8.67 -6.47
C SER A 281 -8.79 -8.67 -5.53
N ARG A 282 -8.92 -7.62 -4.72
CA ARG A 282 -10.17 -7.34 -4.01
C ARG A 282 -11.29 -7.01 -5.00
N TRP A 283 -12.54 -7.26 -4.63
CA TRP A 283 -13.71 -6.77 -5.36
C TRP A 283 -13.85 -5.25 -5.13
N SER A 284 -13.32 -4.48 -6.06
CA SER A 284 -13.36 -3.01 -6.03
C SER A 284 -13.39 -2.49 -7.46
N ALA A 285 -14.09 -1.39 -7.69
CA ALA A 285 -14.11 -0.70 -8.97
C ALA A 285 -12.70 -0.34 -9.45
N LEU A 286 -11.80 0.02 -8.53
CA LEU A 286 -10.40 0.37 -8.79
C LEU A 286 -9.55 -0.81 -9.32
N LYS A 287 -10.04 -2.05 -9.21
CA LYS A 287 -9.33 -3.26 -9.67
C LYS A 287 -9.77 -3.75 -11.05
N GLY A 288 -10.76 -3.09 -11.66
CA GLY A 288 -11.20 -3.40 -13.01
C GLY A 288 -11.87 -4.76 -13.17
N ASN A 289 -12.43 -5.36 -12.10
CA ASN A 289 -13.05 -6.68 -12.16
C ASN A 289 -14.21 -6.73 -13.16
N VAL A 290 -15.06 -5.70 -13.17
CA VAL A 290 -16.21 -5.62 -14.10
C VAL A 290 -15.71 -5.48 -15.54
N GLN A 291 -14.76 -4.59 -15.76
CA GLN A 291 -14.18 -4.35 -17.10
C GLN A 291 -13.52 -5.60 -17.67
N LEU A 292 -12.81 -6.39 -16.83
CA LEU A 292 -12.24 -7.66 -17.25
C LEU A 292 -13.31 -8.66 -17.68
N ILE A 293 -14.38 -8.80 -16.88
CA ILE A 293 -15.50 -9.71 -17.19
C ILE A 293 -16.21 -9.28 -18.48
N GLU A 294 -16.45 -7.98 -18.66
CA GLU A 294 -17.08 -7.44 -19.86
C GLU A 294 -16.21 -7.64 -21.10
N ALA A 295 -14.90 -7.36 -21.00
CA ALA A 295 -13.96 -7.60 -22.09
C ALA A 295 -13.88 -9.08 -22.44
N PHE A 296 -13.79 -9.96 -21.45
CA PHE A 296 -13.80 -11.41 -21.68
C PHE A 296 -15.09 -11.88 -22.35
N ALA A 297 -16.25 -11.35 -21.92
CA ALA A 297 -17.54 -11.70 -22.48
C ALA A 297 -17.70 -11.19 -23.92
N ALA A 298 -17.20 -9.99 -24.23
CA ALA A 298 -17.25 -9.41 -25.56
C ALA A 298 -16.36 -10.14 -26.57
N ASP A 299 -15.19 -10.62 -26.14
CA ASP A 299 -14.21 -11.28 -27.00
C ASP A 299 -14.30 -12.82 -26.96
N ARG A 300 -15.34 -13.38 -26.32
CA ARG A 300 -15.50 -14.82 -26.14
C ARG A 300 -15.49 -15.60 -27.49
N GLU A 301 -16.00 -15.00 -28.54
CA GLU A 301 -15.99 -15.61 -29.89
C GLU A 301 -14.58 -15.69 -30.49
N LEU A 302 -13.65 -14.82 -30.03
CA LEU A 302 -12.24 -14.81 -30.44
C LEU A 302 -11.38 -15.74 -29.57
N LEU A 303 -11.88 -16.11 -28.39
CA LEU A 303 -11.21 -17.03 -27.47
C LEU A 303 -11.61 -18.45 -27.83
N ALA A 304 -10.67 -19.37 -27.78
CA ALA A 304 -10.98 -20.78 -27.98
C ALA A 304 -11.82 -21.30 -26.79
N ASP A 305 -12.64 -22.35 -27.02
CA ASP A 305 -13.58 -22.92 -26.03
C ASP A 305 -12.89 -23.45 -24.75
N ASP A 306 -11.56 -23.57 -24.75
CA ASP A 306 -10.74 -24.05 -23.62
C ASP A 306 -10.15 -22.93 -22.74
N VAL A 307 -10.62 -21.69 -22.84
CA VAL A 307 -10.21 -20.58 -21.97
C VAL A 307 -11.12 -20.49 -20.74
N HIS A 308 -10.52 -20.46 -19.57
CA HIS A 308 -11.16 -20.41 -18.26
C HIS A 308 -10.71 -19.24 -17.42
#